data_24be378a1fe4b1aeb87f18f8a7e9b5e1
#
_entry.id   24be378a1fe4b1aeb87f18f8a7e9b5e1
#
_cell.length_a   1.000
_cell.length_b   1.000
_cell.length_c   1.000
_cell.angle_alpha   90.00
_cell.angle_beta   90.00
_cell.angle_gamma   90.00
#
_symmetry.space_group_name_H-M   'P 1'
#
loop_
_entity.id
_entity.type
_entity.pdbx_description
1 polymer ?
#
loop_
_entity_poly.entity_id
_entity_poly.type
_entity_poly.pdbx_seq_one_letter_code
_entity_poly.pdbx_strand_id
1 'polypeptide(L)'
;MSLTDAALAAEVAADAGELLLAVREELGFDDPYDLGDAGDKRANVLILDRLSRDRPGDAVLSEEAVDDVSRVHADRVWIVDPVDGTREFSWAGREDWAVHVALWQRFGAAGPATFHTRGPDGGITDGAVALPARGEVYRTDTVTAPPPRSGGPIRITASASRPPAVLWRLRDRMDIQMVRIGSAGAKAMAVVRGDVDAYVHAGGQWEWDSAAPAGVVLAAGLHASRLDGSPLIYNRRDPYLPDLLMCRAELADVLLDGIWSAYRER
;
A
#
# COMPACT_ATOMS: atom_id res chain seq x y z
N MET A 1 8.28 24.33 -13.88
CA MET A 1 8.68 22.94 -14.22
C MET A 1 7.56 22.04 -13.76
N SER A 2 7.13 21.07 -14.58
CA SER A 2 6.14 20.07 -14.12
C SER A 2 6.77 19.18 -13.05
N LEU A 3 5.98 18.77 -12.06
CA LEU A 3 6.38 17.80 -11.05
C LEU A 3 6.74 16.46 -11.68
N THR A 4 7.72 15.75 -11.09
CA THR A 4 7.90 14.32 -11.38
C THR A 4 6.67 13.54 -10.93
N ASP A 5 6.45 12.34 -11.46
CA ASP A 5 5.27 11.55 -11.09
C ASP A 5 5.31 11.12 -9.61
N ALA A 6 6.48 10.79 -9.07
CA ALA A 6 6.64 10.53 -7.64
C ALA A 6 6.35 11.77 -6.77
N ALA A 7 6.78 12.97 -7.22
CA ALA A 7 6.46 14.21 -6.51
C ALA A 7 4.97 14.53 -6.56
N LEU A 8 4.32 14.34 -7.72
CA LEU A 8 2.89 14.52 -7.87
C LEU A 8 2.12 13.54 -6.97
N ALA A 9 2.49 12.25 -6.97
CA ALA A 9 1.87 11.26 -6.09
C ALA A 9 1.93 11.69 -4.61
N ALA A 10 3.08 12.20 -4.18
CA ALA A 10 3.26 12.66 -2.80
C ALA A 10 2.44 13.91 -2.46
N GLU A 11 2.41 14.91 -3.36
CA GLU A 11 1.59 16.10 -3.14
C GLU A 11 0.09 15.74 -3.10
N VAL A 12 -0.38 14.91 -4.05
CA VAL A 12 -1.78 14.48 -4.08
C VAL A 12 -2.16 13.70 -2.82
N ALA A 13 -1.30 12.78 -2.37
CA ALA A 13 -1.54 12.02 -1.15
C ALA A 13 -1.51 12.90 0.12
N ALA A 14 -0.62 13.91 0.16
CA ALA A 14 -0.54 14.85 1.26
C ALA A 14 -1.78 15.78 1.31
N ASP A 15 -2.17 16.37 0.17
CA ASP A 15 -3.35 17.24 0.06
C ASP A 15 -4.63 16.49 0.48
N ALA A 16 -4.78 15.24 0.03
CA ALA A 16 -5.90 14.38 0.45
C ALA A 16 -5.84 14.08 1.96
N GLY A 17 -4.64 13.86 2.49
CA GLY A 17 -4.42 13.65 3.91
C GLY A 17 -4.82 14.87 4.77
N GLU A 18 -4.46 16.08 4.34
CA GLU A 18 -4.85 17.32 5.01
C GLU A 18 -6.37 17.51 4.98
N LEU A 19 -7.01 17.24 3.82
CA LEU A 19 -8.48 17.26 3.70
C LEU A 19 -9.12 16.26 4.69
N LEU A 20 -8.60 15.05 4.78
CA LEU A 20 -9.13 14.01 5.67
C LEU A 20 -9.02 14.40 7.16
N LEU A 21 -7.92 15.04 7.57
CA LEU A 21 -7.80 15.57 8.93
C LEU A 21 -8.84 16.66 9.19
N ALA A 22 -9.07 17.56 8.23
CA ALA A 22 -10.11 18.57 8.34
C ALA A 22 -11.53 17.96 8.39
N VAL A 23 -11.80 16.90 7.63
CA VAL A 23 -13.08 16.15 7.70
C VAL A 23 -13.31 15.55 9.09
N ARG A 24 -12.26 14.98 9.72
CA ARG A 24 -12.35 14.47 11.10
C ARG A 24 -12.66 15.57 12.11
N GLU A 25 -12.08 16.77 11.94
CA GLU A 25 -12.35 17.93 12.80
C GLU A 25 -13.78 18.47 12.59
N GLU A 26 -14.25 18.52 11.33
CA GLU A 26 -15.58 19.02 10.96
C GLU A 26 -16.71 18.13 11.48
N LEU A 27 -16.61 16.79 11.24
CA LEU A 27 -17.69 15.84 11.51
C LEU A 27 -17.61 15.20 12.89
N GLY A 28 -16.43 15.20 13.51
CA GLY A 28 -16.20 14.48 14.77
C GLY A 28 -16.26 12.95 14.61
N PHE A 29 -16.46 12.23 15.71
CA PHE A 29 -16.40 10.77 15.77
C PHE A 29 -17.67 10.11 16.28
N ASP A 30 -18.77 10.87 16.38
CA ASP A 30 -20.05 10.38 16.93
C ASP A 30 -20.72 9.39 15.98
N ASP A 31 -20.57 9.57 14.65
CA ASP A 31 -21.00 8.63 13.62
C ASP A 31 -19.82 8.19 12.76
N PRO A 32 -19.18 7.04 13.11
CA PRO A 32 -18.05 6.52 12.35
C PRO A 32 -18.36 6.14 10.91
N TYR A 33 -19.62 5.77 10.61
CA TYR A 33 -20.02 5.42 9.25
C TYR A 33 -20.10 6.65 8.35
N ASP A 34 -20.80 7.70 8.80
CA ASP A 34 -20.90 8.96 8.05
C ASP A 34 -19.54 9.63 7.88
N LEU A 35 -18.68 9.56 8.91
CA LEU A 35 -17.32 10.08 8.84
C LEU A 35 -16.47 9.32 7.78
N GLY A 36 -16.54 7.99 7.76
CA GLY A 36 -15.85 7.16 6.77
C GLY A 36 -16.29 7.49 5.35
N ASP A 37 -17.60 7.43 5.09
CA ASP A 37 -18.19 7.71 3.77
C ASP A 37 -17.86 9.14 3.27
N ALA A 38 -17.87 10.13 4.16
CA ALA A 38 -17.48 11.50 3.81
C ALA A 38 -15.98 11.61 3.49
N GLY A 39 -15.12 10.91 4.25
CA GLY A 39 -13.69 10.86 4.01
C GLY A 39 -13.37 10.26 2.65
N ASP A 40 -13.86 9.06 2.39
CA ASP A 40 -13.68 8.33 1.13
C ASP A 40 -14.11 9.18 -0.07
N LYS A 41 -15.32 9.72 -0.06
CA LYS A 41 -15.85 10.52 -1.17
C LYS A 41 -15.09 11.82 -1.40
N ARG A 42 -14.81 12.60 -0.32
CA ARG A 42 -14.16 13.91 -0.46
C ARG A 42 -12.71 13.75 -0.90
N ALA A 43 -11.96 12.77 -0.35
CA ALA A 43 -10.59 12.49 -0.74
C ALA A 43 -10.52 11.98 -2.19
N ASN A 44 -11.44 11.09 -2.59
CA ASN A 44 -11.49 10.61 -3.97
C ASN A 44 -11.69 11.75 -4.97
N VAL A 45 -12.63 12.66 -4.72
CA VAL A 45 -12.87 13.82 -5.60
C VAL A 45 -11.61 14.67 -5.74
N LEU A 46 -10.93 15.00 -4.63
CA LEU A 46 -9.70 15.78 -4.65
C LEU A 46 -8.61 15.10 -5.48
N ILE A 47 -8.37 13.79 -5.24
CA ILE A 47 -7.34 13.02 -5.93
C ILE A 47 -7.61 12.98 -7.43
N LEU A 48 -8.83 12.62 -7.84
CA LEU A 48 -9.20 12.51 -9.25
C LEU A 48 -9.11 13.87 -9.98
N ASP A 49 -9.56 14.96 -9.34
CA ASP A 49 -9.45 16.31 -9.89
C ASP A 49 -8.00 16.75 -10.11
N ARG A 50 -7.10 16.44 -9.16
CA ARG A 50 -5.67 16.74 -9.27
C ARG A 50 -5.04 15.94 -10.39
N LEU A 51 -5.26 14.62 -10.44
CA LEU A 51 -4.71 13.76 -11.46
C LEU A 51 -5.21 14.13 -12.86
N SER A 52 -6.50 14.40 -13.02
CA SER A 52 -7.06 14.81 -14.32
C SER A 52 -6.51 16.13 -14.83
N ARG A 53 -6.18 17.07 -13.94
CA ARG A 53 -5.58 18.38 -14.27
C ARG A 53 -4.11 18.24 -14.64
N ASP A 54 -3.35 17.50 -13.83
CA ASP A 54 -1.89 17.46 -13.94
C ASP A 54 -1.42 16.35 -14.93
N ARG A 55 -2.25 15.33 -15.17
CA ARG A 55 -2.00 14.19 -16.08
C ARG A 55 -3.26 13.82 -16.88
N PRO A 56 -3.78 14.72 -17.72
CA PRO A 56 -5.08 14.55 -18.40
C PRO A 56 -5.16 13.37 -19.37
N GLY A 57 -4.03 12.75 -19.73
CA GLY A 57 -3.97 11.59 -20.61
C GLY A 57 -3.86 10.24 -19.88
N ASP A 58 -3.74 10.24 -18.55
CA ASP A 58 -3.57 9.03 -17.77
C ASP A 58 -4.93 8.46 -17.35
N ALA A 59 -5.04 7.13 -17.31
CA ALA A 59 -6.20 6.45 -16.75
C ALA A 59 -6.07 6.34 -15.22
N VAL A 60 -7.20 6.05 -14.55
CA VAL A 60 -7.23 5.88 -13.09
C VAL A 60 -8.02 4.63 -12.72
N LEU A 61 -7.52 3.89 -11.74
CA LEU A 61 -8.22 2.88 -10.95
C LEU A 61 -8.31 3.39 -9.51
N SER A 62 -9.51 3.59 -9.01
CA SER A 62 -9.75 4.04 -7.62
C SER A 62 -10.73 3.11 -6.93
N GLU A 63 -10.56 2.91 -5.62
CA GLU A 63 -11.51 2.18 -4.78
C GLU A 63 -12.92 2.79 -4.86
N GLU A 64 -13.00 4.14 -4.86
CA GLU A 64 -14.23 4.91 -4.75
C GLU A 64 -14.81 5.37 -6.10
N ALA A 65 -14.29 4.86 -7.22
CA ALA A 65 -14.78 5.20 -8.55
C ALA A 65 -15.23 3.96 -9.32
N VAL A 66 -16.16 4.16 -10.26
CA VAL A 66 -16.52 3.09 -11.20
C VAL A 66 -15.31 2.79 -12.09
N ASP A 67 -14.87 1.54 -12.08
CA ASP A 67 -13.73 1.09 -12.88
C ASP A 67 -14.04 1.13 -14.38
N ASP A 68 -13.32 1.95 -15.13
CA ASP A 68 -13.26 1.85 -16.57
C ASP A 68 -12.21 0.80 -16.97
N VAL A 69 -12.67 -0.41 -17.24
CA VAL A 69 -11.81 -1.55 -17.59
C VAL A 69 -10.93 -1.28 -18.84
N SER A 70 -11.24 -0.25 -19.65
CA SER A 70 -10.38 0.14 -20.78
C SER A 70 -8.98 0.57 -20.33
N ARG A 71 -8.80 0.97 -19.05
CA ARG A 71 -7.50 1.29 -18.44
C ARG A 71 -6.43 0.21 -18.63
N VAL A 72 -6.84 -1.08 -18.75
CA VAL A 72 -5.86 -2.17 -18.96
C VAL A 72 -5.11 -2.06 -20.30
N HIS A 73 -5.58 -1.22 -21.22
CA HIS A 73 -4.93 -0.90 -22.50
C HIS A 73 -4.19 0.44 -22.48
N ALA A 74 -4.34 1.23 -21.40
CA ALA A 74 -3.63 2.49 -21.26
C ALA A 74 -2.14 2.26 -20.99
N ASP A 75 -1.33 3.23 -21.38
CA ASP A 75 0.11 3.21 -21.13
C ASP A 75 0.47 3.63 -19.70
N ARG A 76 -0.40 4.43 -19.08
CA ARG A 76 -0.21 4.98 -17.74
C ARG A 76 -1.53 4.90 -16.95
N VAL A 77 -1.49 4.35 -15.76
CA VAL A 77 -2.66 4.16 -14.89
C VAL A 77 -2.29 4.53 -13.46
N TRP A 78 -2.99 5.52 -12.92
CA TRP A 78 -2.93 5.81 -11.49
C TRP A 78 -3.81 4.84 -10.73
N ILE A 79 -3.25 4.20 -9.70
CA ILE A 79 -3.96 3.29 -8.80
C ILE A 79 -4.00 3.96 -7.44
N VAL A 80 -5.22 4.27 -6.96
CA VAL A 80 -5.40 5.11 -5.77
C VAL A 80 -6.35 4.48 -4.76
N ASP A 81 -6.03 4.66 -3.49
CA ASP A 81 -6.89 4.38 -2.34
C ASP A 81 -7.03 5.70 -1.57
N PRO A 82 -8.20 6.32 -1.60
CA PRO A 82 -8.43 7.60 -0.93
C PRO A 82 -8.32 7.54 0.59
N VAL A 83 -8.74 6.42 1.21
CA VAL A 83 -8.64 6.20 2.66
C VAL A 83 -8.39 4.72 2.97
N ASP A 84 -7.15 4.26 2.82
CA ASP A 84 -6.78 2.93 3.30
C ASP A 84 -6.94 2.84 4.82
N GLY A 85 -7.87 2.01 5.23
CA GLY A 85 -8.25 1.88 6.63
C GLY A 85 -9.34 2.84 7.06
N THR A 86 -10.44 2.95 6.29
CA THR A 86 -11.63 3.75 6.61
C THR A 86 -12.14 3.53 8.03
N ARG A 87 -12.04 2.29 8.53
CA ARG A 87 -12.36 1.98 9.91
C ARG A 87 -11.45 2.70 10.91
N GLU A 88 -10.15 2.65 10.71
CA GLU A 88 -9.15 3.31 11.56
C GLU A 88 -9.28 4.83 11.45
N PHE A 89 -9.53 5.34 10.25
CA PHE A 89 -9.83 6.75 10.01
C PHE A 89 -11.04 7.23 10.82
N SER A 90 -12.09 6.43 10.90
CA SER A 90 -13.34 6.78 11.58
C SER A 90 -13.29 6.67 13.11
N TRP A 91 -12.16 6.33 13.71
CA TRP A 91 -12.04 6.18 15.16
C TRP A 91 -11.09 7.22 15.76
N ALA A 92 -11.55 7.86 16.87
CA ALA A 92 -10.75 8.84 17.60
C ALA A 92 -9.42 8.23 18.10
N GLY A 93 -8.35 9.01 17.97
CA GLY A 93 -7.02 8.63 18.45
C GLY A 93 -6.29 7.58 17.59
N ARG A 94 -6.89 7.09 16.51
CA ARG A 94 -6.19 6.19 15.57
C ARG A 94 -5.35 6.99 14.58
N GLU A 95 -4.12 6.50 14.34
CA GLU A 95 -3.13 7.10 13.42
C GLU A 95 -2.73 6.16 12.28
N ASP A 96 -3.20 4.90 12.34
CA ASP A 96 -2.80 3.82 11.44
C ASP A 96 -3.79 3.66 10.27
N TRP A 97 -3.98 4.75 9.54
CA TRP A 97 -4.69 4.84 8.28
C TRP A 97 -3.85 5.65 7.27
N ALA A 98 -4.10 5.48 5.97
CA ALA A 98 -3.24 6.02 4.93
C ALA A 98 -4.01 6.54 3.72
N VAL A 99 -3.30 7.26 2.82
CA VAL A 99 -3.71 7.57 1.45
C VAL A 99 -2.68 6.97 0.51
N HIS A 100 -3.14 6.27 -0.53
CA HIS A 100 -2.27 5.64 -1.52
C HIS A 100 -2.43 6.27 -2.89
N VAL A 101 -1.32 6.63 -3.53
CA VAL A 101 -1.27 7.11 -4.91
C VAL A 101 -0.09 6.43 -5.60
N ALA A 102 -0.35 5.57 -6.59
CA ALA A 102 0.67 4.86 -7.35
C ALA A 102 0.48 5.06 -8.85
N LEU A 103 1.56 5.09 -9.61
CA LEU A 103 1.57 5.08 -11.05
C LEU A 103 2.07 3.74 -11.55
N TRP A 104 1.23 3.03 -12.29
CA TRP A 104 1.60 1.92 -13.12
C TRP A 104 1.91 2.40 -14.54
N GLN A 105 2.99 1.91 -15.12
CA GLN A 105 3.35 2.21 -16.51
C GLN A 105 3.56 0.92 -17.31
N ARG A 106 3.16 0.98 -18.60
CA ARG A 106 3.44 -0.07 -19.58
C ARG A 106 4.91 -0.05 -19.96
N PHE A 107 5.50 -1.20 -20.20
CA PHE A 107 6.89 -1.26 -20.69
C PHE A 107 7.03 -0.56 -22.04
N GLY A 108 8.00 0.36 -22.13
CA GLY A 108 8.31 1.10 -23.37
C GLY A 108 7.38 2.28 -23.69
N ALA A 109 6.37 2.57 -22.86
CA ALA A 109 5.40 3.62 -23.16
C ALA A 109 5.92 5.05 -23.00
N ALA A 110 6.78 5.32 -22.03
CA ALA A 110 7.24 6.68 -21.74
C ALA A 110 8.66 6.69 -21.17
N GLY A 111 9.67 6.79 -22.02
CA GLY A 111 11.05 7.06 -21.61
C GLY A 111 11.65 6.01 -20.62
N PRO A 112 12.84 6.29 -20.09
CA PRO A 112 13.45 5.43 -19.09
C PRO A 112 12.71 5.57 -17.75
N ALA A 113 11.99 4.52 -17.33
CA ALA A 113 11.35 4.43 -16.03
C ALA A 113 12.03 3.36 -15.17
N THR A 114 12.14 3.62 -13.88
CA THR A 114 12.54 2.60 -12.90
C THR A 114 11.30 1.85 -12.45
N PHE A 115 11.22 0.58 -12.80
CA PHE A 115 10.09 -0.28 -12.40
C PHE A 115 10.40 -0.93 -11.05
N HIS A 116 9.61 -0.60 -10.03
CA HIS A 116 9.70 -1.21 -8.71
C HIS A 116 9.01 -2.58 -8.69
N THR A 117 7.81 -2.70 -9.29
CA THR A 117 7.17 -3.99 -9.54
C THR A 117 7.26 -4.35 -11.03
N ARG A 118 7.17 -5.66 -11.35
CA ARG A 118 7.22 -6.11 -12.75
C ARG A 118 6.17 -7.19 -12.99
N GLY A 119 5.15 -6.83 -13.77
CA GLY A 119 4.18 -7.74 -14.37
C GLY A 119 4.57 -8.10 -15.81
N PRO A 120 3.68 -8.78 -16.56
CA PRO A 120 3.93 -9.14 -17.95
C PRO A 120 4.01 -7.92 -18.89
N ASP A 121 3.21 -6.89 -18.64
CA ASP A 121 3.02 -5.75 -19.55
C ASP A 121 3.59 -4.43 -19.01
N GLY A 122 3.90 -4.35 -17.72
CA GLY A 122 4.34 -3.13 -17.06
C GLY A 122 4.51 -3.32 -15.55
N GLY A 123 4.59 -2.23 -14.80
CA GLY A 123 4.76 -2.26 -13.36
C GLY A 123 4.60 -0.88 -12.71
N ILE A 124 4.67 -0.85 -11.40
CA ILE A 124 4.68 0.40 -10.62
C ILE A 124 6.03 1.09 -10.81
N THR A 125 6.01 2.34 -11.21
CA THR A 125 7.21 3.17 -11.41
C THR A 125 7.34 4.25 -10.35
N ASP A 126 6.22 4.83 -9.94
CA ASP A 126 6.18 5.94 -9.02
C ASP A 126 5.04 5.74 -8.02
N GLY A 127 5.15 6.32 -6.86
CA GLY A 127 4.06 6.28 -5.89
C GLY A 127 4.42 6.90 -4.56
N ALA A 128 3.38 7.17 -3.78
CA ALA A 128 3.49 7.67 -2.42
C ALA A 128 2.42 7.05 -1.51
N VAL A 129 2.80 6.88 -0.27
CA VAL A 129 1.92 6.54 0.85
C VAL A 129 2.00 7.67 1.87
N ALA A 130 0.87 8.35 2.13
CA ALA A 130 0.77 9.30 3.22
C ALA A 130 0.17 8.62 4.46
N LEU A 131 0.70 8.96 5.63
CA LEU A 131 0.14 8.65 6.95
C LEU A 131 -0.25 9.98 7.60
N PRO A 132 -1.41 10.57 7.27
CA PRO A 132 -1.72 11.95 7.59
C PRO A 132 -1.74 12.26 9.09
N ALA A 133 -2.29 11.35 9.91
CA ALA A 133 -2.33 11.52 11.37
C ALA A 133 -0.92 11.51 12.02
N ARG A 134 0.12 11.08 11.27
CA ARG A 134 1.52 11.10 11.70
C ARG A 134 2.33 12.21 11.04
N GLY A 135 1.75 12.92 10.07
CA GLY A 135 2.47 13.94 9.27
C GLY A 135 3.58 13.35 8.39
N GLU A 136 3.46 12.09 7.98
CA GLU A 136 4.50 11.36 7.24
C GLU A 136 4.05 11.09 5.79
N VAL A 137 4.96 11.25 4.83
CA VAL A 137 4.76 10.88 3.41
C VAL A 137 5.99 10.12 2.93
N TYR A 138 5.76 8.93 2.38
CA TYR A 138 6.80 8.04 1.84
C TYR A 138 6.69 8.01 0.32
N ARG A 139 7.80 8.25 -0.39
CA ARG A 139 7.86 8.35 -1.85
C ARG A 139 8.85 7.35 -2.41
N THR A 140 8.56 6.81 -3.58
CA THR A 140 9.44 5.86 -4.27
C THR A 140 10.82 6.42 -4.64
N ASP A 141 10.94 7.73 -4.89
CA ASP A 141 12.20 8.38 -5.31
C ASP A 141 13.05 8.92 -4.15
N THR A 142 12.52 8.93 -2.91
CA THR A 142 13.24 9.49 -1.74
C THR A 142 13.31 8.55 -0.55
N VAL A 143 12.54 7.46 -0.55
CA VAL A 143 12.56 6.49 0.54
C VAL A 143 13.92 5.81 0.66
N THR A 144 14.31 5.50 1.90
CA THR A 144 15.57 4.82 2.22
C THR A 144 15.31 3.54 2.98
N ALA A 145 16.26 2.61 2.91
CA ALA A 145 16.20 1.38 3.69
C ALA A 145 16.13 1.67 5.21
N PRO A 146 15.38 0.86 5.97
CA PRO A 146 15.37 0.96 7.42
C PRO A 146 16.74 0.61 8.01
N PRO A 147 17.02 1.02 9.26
CA PRO A 147 18.25 0.59 9.97
C PRO A 147 18.35 -0.94 10.01
N PRO A 148 19.57 -1.50 10.09
CA PRO A 148 19.75 -2.92 10.26
C PRO A 148 18.99 -3.47 11.46
N ARG A 149 18.51 -4.71 11.35
CA ARG A 149 17.77 -5.38 12.43
C ARG A 149 18.71 -5.63 13.63
N SER A 150 18.24 -5.33 14.84
CA SER A 150 19.02 -5.54 16.08
C SER A 150 18.96 -6.96 16.64
N GLY A 151 18.35 -7.92 15.91
CA GLY A 151 18.13 -9.31 16.41
C GLY A 151 16.82 -9.45 17.19
N GLY A 152 16.69 -10.55 17.94
CA GLY A 152 15.46 -10.89 18.69
C GLY A 152 14.36 -11.51 17.82
N PRO A 153 13.11 -11.62 18.31
CA PRO A 153 12.00 -12.20 17.58
C PRO A 153 11.71 -11.42 16.29
N ILE A 154 11.23 -12.11 15.26
CA ILE A 154 10.77 -11.48 14.01
C ILE A 154 9.44 -10.79 14.30
N ARG A 155 9.39 -9.46 14.22
CA ARG A 155 8.18 -8.68 14.44
C ARG A 155 7.35 -8.68 13.18
N ILE A 156 6.18 -9.35 13.24
CA ILE A 156 5.27 -9.47 12.08
C ILE A 156 3.99 -8.71 12.36
N THR A 157 3.56 -7.87 11.41
CA THR A 157 2.23 -7.28 11.41
C THR A 157 1.32 -7.96 10.41
N ALA A 158 0.05 -8.05 10.74
CA ALA A 158 -1.01 -8.61 9.92
C ALA A 158 -2.35 -7.96 10.26
N SER A 159 -3.43 -8.34 9.57
CA SER A 159 -4.77 -7.86 9.89
C SER A 159 -5.09 -8.08 11.37
N ALA A 160 -5.50 -7.02 12.06
CA ALA A 160 -5.87 -7.09 13.47
C ALA A 160 -7.18 -7.89 13.70
N SER A 161 -8.11 -7.83 12.72
CA SER A 161 -9.43 -8.49 12.78
C SER A 161 -9.42 -9.90 12.21
N ARG A 162 -8.56 -10.19 11.23
CA ARG A 162 -8.48 -11.47 10.51
C ARG A 162 -7.02 -11.86 10.26
N PRO A 163 -6.25 -12.19 11.31
CA PRO A 163 -4.86 -12.60 11.14
C PRO A 163 -4.80 -13.89 10.35
N PRO A 164 -3.89 -14.00 9.35
CA PRO A 164 -3.72 -15.22 8.57
C PRO A 164 -3.40 -16.44 9.44
N ALA A 165 -4.11 -17.55 9.23
CA ALA A 165 -3.90 -18.77 10.01
C ALA A 165 -2.47 -19.32 9.91
N VAL A 166 -1.78 -19.05 8.82
CA VAL A 166 -0.38 -19.44 8.61
C VAL A 166 0.57 -18.85 9.66
N LEU A 167 0.25 -17.69 10.23
CA LEU A 167 1.09 -17.05 11.25
C LEU A 167 1.14 -17.84 12.57
N TRP A 168 0.05 -18.54 12.92
CA TRP A 168 0.05 -19.42 14.11
C TRP A 168 1.00 -20.59 13.94
N ARG A 169 1.08 -21.18 12.73
CA ARG A 169 2.01 -22.27 12.41
C ARG A 169 3.45 -21.79 12.30
N LEU A 170 3.67 -20.56 11.83
CA LEU A 170 5.00 -19.96 11.81
C LEU A 170 5.57 -19.79 13.22
N ARG A 171 4.74 -19.44 14.22
CA ARG A 171 5.16 -19.32 15.62
C ARG A 171 5.70 -20.62 16.22
N ASP A 172 5.23 -21.75 15.73
CA ASP A 172 5.74 -23.07 16.20
C ASP A 172 7.15 -23.37 15.64
N ARG A 173 7.63 -22.60 14.66
CA ARG A 173 8.87 -22.83 13.92
C ARG A 173 9.88 -21.69 14.03
N MET A 174 9.41 -20.50 14.32
CA MET A 174 10.22 -19.28 14.37
C MET A 174 9.86 -18.45 15.60
N ASP A 175 10.85 -17.78 16.15
CA ASP A 175 10.61 -16.79 17.22
C ASP A 175 9.96 -15.53 16.62
N ILE A 176 8.63 -15.45 16.73
CA ILE A 176 7.79 -14.39 16.12
C ILE A 176 7.05 -13.61 17.20
N GLN A 177 7.12 -12.29 17.09
CA GLN A 177 6.30 -11.35 17.83
C GLN A 177 5.24 -10.73 16.90
N MET A 178 3.96 -10.86 17.26
CA MET A 178 2.87 -10.23 16.52
C MET A 178 2.68 -8.78 16.96
N VAL A 179 2.64 -7.86 15.99
CA VAL A 179 2.36 -6.42 16.20
C VAL A 179 1.06 -6.07 15.49
N ARG A 180 0.15 -5.41 16.19
CA ARG A 180 -1.17 -5.03 15.63
C ARG A 180 -1.08 -3.62 15.06
N ILE A 181 -1.33 -3.50 13.77
CA ILE A 181 -1.43 -2.24 13.04
C ILE A 181 -2.66 -2.33 12.13
N GLY A 182 -3.35 -1.22 11.89
CA GLY A 182 -4.56 -1.13 11.08
C GLY A 182 -4.31 -1.28 9.58
N SER A 183 -4.52 -0.28 8.80
CA SER A 183 -4.50 -0.23 7.33
C SER A 183 -3.33 -0.97 6.65
N ALA A 184 -3.44 -1.26 5.37
CA ALA A 184 -2.40 -1.93 4.59
C ALA A 184 -1.16 -1.03 4.46
N GLY A 185 -1.36 0.25 4.15
CA GLY A 185 -0.28 1.24 4.05
C GLY A 185 0.45 1.45 5.36
N ALA A 186 -0.27 1.59 6.47
CA ALA A 186 0.36 1.75 7.79
C ALA A 186 1.22 0.53 8.16
N LYS A 187 0.78 -0.71 7.84
CA LYS A 187 1.58 -1.93 8.02
C LYS A 187 2.83 -1.95 7.16
N ALA A 188 2.70 -1.62 5.88
CA ALA A 188 3.82 -1.56 4.95
C ALA A 188 4.84 -0.49 5.36
N MET A 189 4.38 0.71 5.72
CA MET A 189 5.27 1.80 6.17
C MET A 189 5.93 1.48 7.51
N ALA A 190 5.32 0.68 8.38
CA ALA A 190 5.97 0.19 9.59
C ALA A 190 7.16 -0.75 9.27
N VAL A 191 7.11 -1.51 8.16
CA VAL A 191 8.28 -2.27 7.67
C VAL A 191 9.35 -1.31 7.14
N VAL A 192 8.96 -0.29 6.36
CA VAL A 192 9.89 0.72 5.82
C VAL A 192 10.61 1.49 6.94
N ARG A 193 9.93 1.83 8.04
CA ARG A 193 10.56 2.47 9.22
C ARG A 193 11.40 1.50 10.06
N GLY A 194 11.20 0.18 9.91
CA GLY A 194 11.81 -0.82 10.77
C GLY A 194 11.13 -0.99 12.15
N ASP A 195 9.89 -0.49 12.30
CA ASP A 195 9.07 -0.72 13.50
C ASP A 195 8.65 -2.19 13.60
N VAL A 196 8.47 -2.84 12.44
CA VAL A 196 8.26 -4.28 12.29
C VAL A 196 9.19 -4.83 11.20
N ASP A 197 9.35 -6.14 11.15
CA ASP A 197 10.27 -6.80 10.22
C ASP A 197 9.54 -7.37 8.99
N ALA A 198 8.23 -7.64 9.13
CA ALA A 198 7.40 -8.14 8.03
C ALA A 198 5.92 -7.74 8.19
N TYR A 199 5.25 -7.61 7.05
CA TYR A 199 3.80 -7.56 6.89
C TYR A 199 3.34 -8.75 6.07
N VAL A 200 2.45 -9.56 6.63
CA VAL A 200 1.87 -10.74 5.98
C VAL A 200 0.36 -10.54 5.85
N HIS A 201 -0.15 -10.66 4.63
CA HIS A 201 -1.58 -10.63 4.33
C HIS A 201 -2.00 -11.91 3.60
N ALA A 202 -3.13 -12.50 4.03
CA ALA A 202 -3.82 -13.56 3.31
C ALA A 202 -5.32 -13.43 3.58
N GLY A 203 -6.12 -13.63 2.55
CA GLY A 203 -7.57 -13.51 2.65
C GLY A 203 -8.17 -12.47 1.71
N GLY A 204 -7.36 -11.96 0.79
CA GLY A 204 -7.78 -11.06 -0.28
C GLY A 204 -7.74 -9.59 0.09
N GLN A 205 -7.35 -8.82 -0.89
CA GLN A 205 -7.33 -7.35 -0.92
C GLN A 205 -7.43 -6.91 -2.38
N TRP A 206 -7.43 -5.61 -2.62
CA TRP A 206 -7.47 -5.06 -3.96
C TRP A 206 -6.12 -4.44 -4.35
N GLU A 207 -5.94 -4.13 -5.63
CA GLU A 207 -4.70 -3.54 -6.12
C GLU A 207 -4.38 -2.20 -5.42
N TRP A 208 -5.39 -1.37 -5.12
CA TRP A 208 -5.21 -0.08 -4.46
C TRP A 208 -4.72 -0.19 -3.01
N ASP A 209 -5.04 -1.27 -2.28
CA ASP A 209 -4.50 -1.52 -0.93
C ASP A 209 -2.97 -1.66 -0.93
N SER A 210 -2.35 -2.04 -2.05
CA SER A 210 -0.94 -2.45 -2.05
C SER A 210 -0.07 -1.86 -3.15
N ALA A 211 -0.61 -1.23 -4.19
CA ALA A 211 0.18 -0.73 -5.31
C ALA A 211 1.22 0.32 -4.86
N ALA A 212 0.79 1.37 -4.17
CA ALA A 212 1.71 2.36 -3.62
C ALA A 212 2.60 1.78 -2.52
N PRO A 213 2.07 1.03 -1.52
CA PRO A 213 2.89 0.38 -0.52
C PRO A 213 3.98 -0.52 -1.08
N ALA A 214 3.69 -1.36 -2.08
CA ALA A 214 4.67 -2.24 -2.71
C ALA A 214 5.76 -1.45 -3.46
N GLY A 215 5.36 -0.41 -4.20
CA GLY A 215 6.30 0.49 -4.86
C GLY A 215 7.29 1.11 -3.88
N VAL A 216 6.79 1.66 -2.77
CA VAL A 216 7.62 2.29 -1.73
C VAL A 216 8.51 1.27 -1.01
N VAL A 217 7.98 0.09 -0.65
CA VAL A 217 8.74 -0.99 0.00
C VAL A 217 9.90 -1.45 -0.87
N LEU A 218 9.65 -1.70 -2.16
CA LEU A 218 10.69 -2.13 -3.11
C LEU A 218 11.71 -1.03 -3.40
N ALA A 219 11.27 0.23 -3.50
CA ALA A 219 12.14 1.38 -3.66
C ALA A 219 13.10 1.56 -2.45
N ALA A 220 12.65 1.19 -1.25
CA ALA A 220 13.47 1.17 -0.04
C ALA A 220 14.47 0.00 0.00
N GLY A 221 14.55 -0.85 -1.05
CA GLY A 221 15.44 -2.03 -1.06
C GLY A 221 14.94 -3.19 -0.21
N LEU A 222 13.67 -3.18 0.16
CA LEU A 222 12.99 -4.25 0.89
C LEU A 222 12.36 -5.26 -0.09
N HIS A 223 11.72 -6.30 0.44
CA HIS A 223 11.06 -7.34 -0.35
C HIS A 223 9.54 -7.15 -0.37
N ALA A 224 8.93 -7.35 -1.56
CA ALA A 224 7.48 -7.48 -1.72
C ALA A 224 7.15 -8.55 -2.77
N SER A 225 6.32 -9.52 -2.40
CA SER A 225 5.87 -10.61 -3.27
C SER A 225 4.50 -11.15 -2.84
N ARG A 226 3.96 -12.09 -3.61
CA ARG A 226 2.92 -13.01 -3.16
C ARG A 226 3.48 -13.96 -2.09
N LEU A 227 2.61 -14.67 -1.37
CA LEU A 227 3.04 -15.66 -0.37
C LEU A 227 3.69 -16.93 -0.98
N ASP A 228 3.55 -17.12 -2.28
CA ASP A 228 4.24 -18.17 -3.03
C ASP A 228 5.58 -17.71 -3.64
N GLY A 229 5.98 -16.46 -3.36
CA GLY A 229 7.20 -15.84 -3.88
C GLY A 229 7.05 -15.23 -5.28
N SER A 230 5.90 -15.39 -5.95
CA SER A 230 5.67 -14.77 -7.25
C SER A 230 5.53 -13.25 -7.13
N PRO A 231 5.83 -12.48 -8.20
CA PRO A 231 5.72 -11.03 -8.17
C PRO A 231 4.30 -10.54 -7.98
N LEU A 232 4.15 -9.37 -7.36
CA LEU A 232 2.90 -8.62 -7.31
C LEU A 232 2.66 -7.98 -8.69
N ILE A 233 1.51 -8.28 -9.29
CA ILE A 233 1.13 -7.81 -10.63
C ILE A 233 -0.06 -6.87 -10.49
N TYR A 234 0.05 -5.70 -11.12
CA TYR A 234 -0.93 -4.62 -11.05
C TYR A 234 -1.50 -4.25 -12.42
N ASN A 235 -2.57 -3.46 -12.44
CA ASN A 235 -3.36 -3.06 -13.60
C ASN A 235 -4.01 -4.25 -14.31
N ARG A 236 -4.50 -5.21 -13.53
CA ARG A 236 -5.25 -6.35 -14.04
C ARG A 236 -6.71 -5.98 -14.27
N ARG A 237 -7.36 -6.71 -15.18
CA ARG A 237 -8.81 -6.58 -15.42
C ARG A 237 -9.65 -6.83 -14.16
N ASP A 238 -9.27 -7.85 -13.38
CA ASP A 238 -9.78 -8.09 -12.04
C ASP A 238 -8.72 -7.59 -11.06
N PRO A 239 -8.97 -6.50 -10.33
CA PRO A 239 -8.01 -5.90 -9.42
C PRO A 239 -7.85 -6.67 -8.10
N TYR A 240 -8.42 -7.87 -7.98
CA TYR A 240 -8.28 -8.70 -6.79
C TYR A 240 -6.88 -9.27 -6.62
N LEU A 241 -6.32 -9.12 -5.42
CA LEU A 241 -5.00 -9.60 -5.03
C LEU A 241 -5.14 -10.48 -3.77
N PRO A 242 -4.93 -11.81 -3.86
CA PRO A 242 -5.31 -12.74 -2.78
C PRO A 242 -4.43 -12.70 -1.54
N ASP A 243 -3.16 -12.32 -1.66
CA ASP A 243 -2.20 -12.32 -0.55
C ASP A 243 -0.95 -11.49 -0.88
N LEU A 244 -0.15 -11.17 0.14
CA LEU A 244 1.17 -10.60 -0.02
C LEU A 244 2.09 -10.85 1.19
N LEU A 245 3.39 -10.74 0.95
CA LEU A 245 4.46 -10.58 1.92
C LEU A 245 5.24 -9.31 1.59
N MET A 246 5.37 -8.41 2.55
CA MET A 246 6.33 -7.31 2.51
C MET A 246 7.25 -7.45 3.71
N CYS A 247 8.56 -7.48 3.52
CA CYS A 247 9.48 -7.71 4.63
C CYS A 247 10.87 -7.15 4.35
N ARG A 248 11.72 -7.18 5.36
CA ARG A 248 13.14 -6.97 5.19
C ARG A 248 13.70 -7.97 4.19
N ALA A 249 14.57 -7.52 3.28
CA ALA A 249 15.09 -8.37 2.20
C ALA A 249 15.78 -9.63 2.72
N GLU A 250 16.55 -9.50 3.82
CA GLU A 250 17.26 -10.62 4.45
C GLU A 250 16.35 -11.67 5.11
N LEU A 251 15.05 -11.36 5.29
CA LEU A 251 14.07 -12.30 5.86
C LEU A 251 13.18 -12.96 4.81
N ALA A 252 13.27 -12.55 3.54
CA ALA A 252 12.35 -13.00 2.49
C ALA A 252 12.34 -14.51 2.33
N ASP A 253 13.50 -15.11 2.09
CA ASP A 253 13.61 -16.56 1.84
C ASP A 253 13.13 -17.37 3.05
N VAL A 254 13.56 -17.01 4.25
CA VAL A 254 13.20 -17.77 5.46
C VAL A 254 11.70 -17.66 5.78
N LEU A 255 11.08 -16.51 5.50
CA LEU A 255 9.64 -16.33 5.69
C LEU A 255 8.83 -17.08 4.62
N LEU A 256 9.23 -17.01 3.35
CA LEU A 256 8.58 -17.72 2.26
C LEU A 256 8.66 -19.24 2.46
N ASP A 257 9.82 -19.76 2.81
CA ASP A 257 10.03 -21.20 3.10
C ASP A 257 9.18 -21.65 4.30
N GLY A 258 9.11 -20.84 5.35
CA GLY A 258 8.29 -21.10 6.51
C GLY A 258 6.79 -21.11 6.19
N ILE A 259 6.32 -20.13 5.41
CA ILE A 259 4.94 -20.03 4.94
C ILE A 259 4.60 -21.25 4.06
N TRP A 260 5.45 -21.58 3.10
CA TRP A 260 5.27 -22.71 2.21
C TRP A 260 5.17 -24.04 2.98
N SER A 261 6.07 -24.25 3.92
CA SER A 261 6.07 -25.44 4.79
C SER A 261 4.80 -25.52 5.64
N ALA A 262 4.32 -24.38 6.16
CA ALA A 262 3.09 -24.31 6.96
C ALA A 262 1.80 -24.62 6.16
N TYR A 263 1.80 -24.39 4.84
CA TYR A 263 0.68 -24.77 3.96
C TYR A 263 0.67 -26.26 3.59
N ARG A 264 1.83 -26.92 3.55
CA ARG A 264 1.94 -28.34 3.17
C ARG A 264 1.52 -29.34 4.26
N GLU A 265 1.49 -28.91 5.51
CA GLU A 265 1.10 -29.75 6.66
C GLU A 265 -0.41 -29.74 6.94
N ARG A 266 -1.23 -29.75 5.89
CA ARG A 266 -2.69 -29.86 5.97
C ARG A 266 -3.12 -31.32 6.05
#